data_c08b6efbde61bd47c38fbcaa66f51299
#
_entry.id   c08b6efbde61bd47c38fbcaa66f51299
#
_cell.length_a   1.000
_cell.length_b   1.000
_cell.length_c   1.000
_cell.angle_alpha   90.00
_cell.angle_beta   90.00
_cell.angle_gamma   90.00
#
_symmetry.space_group_name_H-M   'P 1'
#
loop_
_entity.id
_entity.type
_entity.pdbx_description
1 polymer ?
#
loop_
_entity_poly.entity_id
_entity_poly.type
_entity_poly.pdbx_seq_one_letter_code
_entity_poly.pdbx_strand_id
1 'polypeptide(L)'
;RNDYKDLIEMYEKNKKANKDQPQFFFNVTMQNHGGFSNNKVRFDEPVKITNFKAVQALDNYVSLMRTSDTALKDLIGYFKKVDEPVIILFYGDHQPSFSDDATKQLNEHSLYKSDNDKRLSKFVVPYFIWANYDIPEYDGMHDGGLTGEYNTVSVNYLASILLKYSGVELSDYDKYLLNLHQYIPAMSALGYWDGNGKRLFSTHITKPQASEFGAATRHKQKKVDEKKAEKLKRGYENVQYNLIFDAKDKLWDIFLPRKEDNK
;
A
#
# COMPACT_ATOMS: atom_id res chain seq x y z
N ARG A 1 -17.26 8.12 8.90
CA ARG A 1 -17.45 9.57 8.65
C ARG A 1 -16.85 10.44 9.74
N ASN A 2 -16.97 10.07 11.03
CA ASN A 2 -16.47 10.91 12.13
C ASN A 2 -14.94 10.96 12.16
N ASP A 3 -14.28 9.85 11.97
CA ASP A 3 -12.83 9.73 11.99
C ASP A 3 -12.09 10.75 11.09
N TYR A 4 -12.52 10.92 9.83
CA TYR A 4 -11.92 11.93 8.94
C TYR A 4 -12.31 13.37 9.30
N LYS A 5 -13.44 13.59 9.96
CA LYS A 5 -13.78 14.89 10.52
C LYS A 5 -12.86 15.24 11.68
N ASP A 6 -12.63 14.27 12.57
CA ASP A 6 -11.73 14.44 13.71
C ASP A 6 -10.30 14.72 13.23
N LEU A 7 -9.86 14.07 12.14
CA LEU A 7 -8.56 14.34 11.50
C LEU A 7 -8.49 15.77 10.96
N ILE A 8 -9.53 16.24 10.26
CA ILE A 8 -9.60 17.61 9.74
C ILE A 8 -9.59 18.62 10.89
N GLU A 9 -10.36 18.39 11.96
CA GLU A 9 -10.37 19.26 13.14
C GLU A 9 -9.01 19.33 13.82
N MET A 10 -8.31 18.20 13.92
CA MET A 10 -6.94 18.13 14.45
C MET A 10 -5.96 18.91 13.57
N TYR A 11 -6.03 18.73 12.25
CA TYR A 11 -5.24 19.49 11.28
C TYR A 11 -5.43 20.99 11.47
N GLU A 12 -6.68 21.46 11.50
CA GLU A 12 -7.03 22.88 11.67
C GLU A 12 -6.53 23.43 13.01
N LYS A 13 -6.69 22.66 14.08
CA LYS A 13 -6.20 23.04 15.42
C LYS A 13 -4.68 23.22 15.42
N ASN A 14 -3.95 22.25 14.86
CA ASN A 14 -2.49 22.31 14.80
C ASN A 14 -2.01 23.46 13.90
N LYS A 15 -2.69 23.73 12.78
CA LYS A 15 -2.39 24.83 11.88
C LYS A 15 -2.54 26.19 12.55
N LYS A 16 -3.57 26.35 13.39
CA LYS A 16 -3.77 27.56 14.18
C LYS A 16 -2.69 27.75 15.25
N ALA A 17 -2.22 26.66 15.85
CA ALA A 17 -1.19 26.69 16.88
C ALA A 17 0.21 26.98 16.32
N ASN A 18 0.55 26.37 15.17
CA ASN A 18 1.88 26.44 14.54
C ASN A 18 1.77 26.49 13.02
N LYS A 19 1.55 27.69 12.49
CA LYS A 19 1.22 27.91 11.07
C LYS A 19 2.24 27.34 10.10
N ASP A 20 3.52 27.41 10.42
CA ASP A 20 4.63 27.07 9.50
C ASP A 20 5.22 25.67 9.79
N GLN A 21 4.65 24.93 10.73
CA GLN A 21 5.14 23.60 11.07
C GLN A 21 4.49 22.55 10.18
N PRO A 22 5.27 21.75 9.44
CA PRO A 22 4.75 20.57 8.74
C PRO A 22 4.06 19.60 9.69
N GLN A 23 2.97 18.98 9.22
CA GLN A 23 2.19 18.03 10.01
C GLN A 23 2.26 16.64 9.37
N PHE A 24 2.41 15.62 10.20
CA PHE A 24 2.31 14.22 9.80
C PHE A 24 1.20 13.54 10.60
N PHE A 25 0.27 12.90 9.89
CA PHE A 25 -0.81 12.12 10.49
C PHE A 25 -0.70 10.67 10.04
N PHE A 26 -0.71 9.76 10.99
CA PHE A 26 -0.92 8.34 10.74
C PHE A 26 -2.29 7.96 11.30
N ASN A 27 -3.25 7.77 10.40
CA ASN A 27 -4.64 7.52 10.76
C ASN A 27 -5.03 6.08 10.42
N VAL A 28 -5.63 5.36 11.37
CA VAL A 28 -6.12 4.00 11.19
C VAL A 28 -7.62 3.97 11.39
N THR A 29 -8.36 3.64 10.32
CA THR A 29 -9.82 3.54 10.38
C THR A 29 -10.27 2.13 10.73
N MET A 30 -11.29 2.01 11.60
CA MET A 30 -11.82 0.71 12.05
C MET A 30 -13.20 0.38 11.44
N GLN A 31 -13.77 1.25 10.63
CA GLN A 31 -15.14 1.09 10.13
C GLN A 31 -15.35 -0.20 9.33
N ASN A 32 -14.36 -0.62 8.56
CA ASN A 32 -14.43 -1.82 7.72
C ASN A 32 -13.85 -3.06 8.41
N HIS A 33 -13.53 -3.00 9.69
CA HIS A 33 -13.15 -4.16 10.48
C HIS A 33 -14.30 -5.16 10.60
N GLY A 34 -14.00 -6.44 10.72
CA GLY A 34 -14.94 -7.58 10.65
C GLY A 34 -16.21 -7.49 11.52
N GLY A 35 -17.07 -8.46 11.40
CA GLY A 35 -18.42 -8.48 11.98
C GLY A 35 -19.51 -8.24 10.95
N PHE A 36 -19.24 -8.50 9.68
CA PHE A 36 -20.13 -8.22 8.53
C PHE A 36 -21.45 -9.00 8.57
N SER A 37 -21.57 -10.05 9.35
CA SER A 37 -22.81 -10.84 9.50
C SER A 37 -23.87 -10.17 10.37
N ASN A 38 -23.64 -8.98 10.89
CA ASN A 38 -24.57 -8.29 11.76
C ASN A 38 -25.76 -7.71 10.98
N ASN A 39 -26.93 -8.32 11.15
CA ASN A 39 -28.16 -7.90 10.47
C ASN A 39 -28.78 -6.60 11.03
N LYS A 40 -28.23 -6.06 12.13
CA LYS A 40 -28.70 -4.81 12.73
C LYS A 40 -28.07 -3.56 12.13
N VAL A 41 -27.00 -3.72 11.34
CA VAL A 41 -26.36 -2.60 10.67
C VAL A 41 -27.28 -2.08 9.59
N ARG A 42 -27.55 -0.79 9.60
CA ARG A 42 -28.34 -0.09 8.59
C ARG A 42 -27.44 0.87 7.84
N PHE A 43 -27.60 0.89 6.54
CA PHE A 43 -26.87 1.77 5.64
C PHE A 43 -27.86 2.74 5.00
N ASP A 44 -27.46 4.01 4.86
CA ASP A 44 -28.25 5.01 4.15
C ASP A 44 -28.43 4.59 2.67
N GLU A 45 -27.37 4.05 2.08
CA GLU A 45 -27.33 3.59 0.70
C GLU A 45 -26.77 2.15 0.64
N PRO A 46 -27.58 1.12 0.90
CA PRO A 46 -27.12 -0.25 0.86
C PRO A 46 -26.76 -0.69 -0.56
N VAL A 47 -25.68 -1.43 -0.68
CA VAL A 47 -25.24 -2.07 -1.93
C VAL A 47 -25.52 -3.56 -1.86
N LYS A 48 -26.01 -4.13 -2.97
CA LYS A 48 -26.23 -5.57 -3.09
C LYS A 48 -25.39 -6.14 -4.23
N ILE A 49 -24.79 -7.29 -3.98
CA ILE A 49 -24.11 -8.06 -5.01
C ILE A 49 -25.15 -8.91 -5.74
N THR A 50 -25.26 -8.74 -7.04
CA THR A 50 -26.30 -9.41 -7.86
C THR A 50 -25.78 -10.60 -8.67
N ASN A 51 -24.50 -10.69 -8.90
CA ASN A 51 -23.86 -11.75 -9.68
C ASN A 51 -23.37 -12.94 -8.84
N PHE A 52 -23.60 -12.90 -7.53
CA PHE A 52 -23.33 -13.99 -6.59
C PHE A 52 -24.63 -14.46 -5.97
N LYS A 53 -24.63 -15.68 -5.41
CA LYS A 53 -25.69 -16.10 -4.51
C LYS A 53 -25.69 -15.14 -3.30
N ALA A 54 -26.86 -14.65 -2.91
CA ALA A 54 -26.99 -13.67 -1.85
C ALA A 54 -26.33 -14.13 -0.53
N VAL A 55 -25.38 -13.37 -0.05
CA VAL A 55 -24.72 -13.55 1.25
C VAL A 55 -24.70 -12.20 1.96
N GLN A 56 -25.45 -12.09 3.04
CA GLN A 56 -25.62 -10.84 3.80
C GLN A 56 -24.29 -10.20 4.19
N ALA A 57 -23.29 -11.00 4.56
CA ALA A 57 -21.98 -10.50 4.95
C ALA A 57 -21.25 -9.77 3.80
N LEU A 58 -21.41 -10.25 2.55
CA LEU A 58 -20.83 -9.61 1.38
C LEU A 58 -21.56 -8.31 1.05
N ASP A 59 -22.89 -8.28 1.10
CA ASP A 59 -23.68 -7.06 0.91
C ASP A 59 -23.35 -6.00 1.96
N ASN A 60 -23.20 -6.39 3.22
CA ASN A 60 -22.79 -5.49 4.30
C ASN A 60 -21.38 -4.94 4.06
N TYR A 61 -20.44 -5.79 3.63
CA TYR A 61 -19.08 -5.36 3.36
C TYR A 61 -19.02 -4.33 2.23
N VAL A 62 -19.66 -4.58 1.09
CA VAL A 62 -19.65 -3.61 -0.02
C VAL A 62 -20.38 -2.31 0.31
N SER A 63 -21.40 -2.38 1.19
CA SER A 63 -22.07 -1.20 1.71
C SER A 63 -21.18 -0.36 2.62
N LEU A 64 -20.36 -1.01 3.46
CA LEU A 64 -19.32 -0.35 4.27
C LEU A 64 -18.24 0.29 3.38
N MET A 65 -17.78 -0.42 2.35
CA MET A 65 -16.83 0.11 1.38
C MET A 65 -17.36 1.38 0.71
N ARG A 66 -18.62 1.40 0.27
CA ARG A 66 -19.26 2.59 -0.28
C ARG A 66 -19.29 3.76 0.72
N THR A 67 -19.60 3.47 1.99
CA THR A 67 -19.61 4.50 3.04
C THR A 67 -18.21 5.07 3.27
N SER A 68 -17.19 4.22 3.25
CA SER A 68 -15.79 4.64 3.38
C SER A 68 -15.31 5.45 2.18
N ASP A 69 -15.68 5.04 0.97
CA ASP A 69 -15.37 5.75 -0.27
C ASP A 69 -15.98 7.18 -0.26
N THR A 70 -17.22 7.30 0.18
CA THR A 70 -17.87 8.61 0.35
C THR A 70 -17.12 9.48 1.37
N ALA A 71 -16.73 8.92 2.51
CA ALA A 71 -15.99 9.65 3.52
C ALA A 71 -14.60 10.08 3.02
N LEU A 72 -13.92 9.22 2.26
CA LEU A 72 -12.63 9.51 1.65
C LEU A 72 -12.75 10.61 0.58
N LYS A 73 -13.81 10.59 -0.21
CA LYS A 73 -14.12 11.68 -1.16
C LYS A 73 -14.28 13.02 -0.45
N ASP A 74 -14.96 13.04 0.70
CA ASP A 74 -15.12 14.25 1.50
C ASP A 74 -13.78 14.75 2.04
N LEU A 75 -12.91 13.85 2.53
CA LEU A 75 -11.56 14.16 3.00
C LEU A 75 -10.70 14.78 1.88
N ILE A 76 -10.64 14.14 0.72
CA ILE A 76 -9.92 14.65 -0.44
C ILE A 76 -10.50 15.98 -0.90
N GLY A 77 -11.83 16.11 -0.91
CA GLY A 77 -12.52 17.35 -1.27
C GLY A 77 -12.22 18.52 -0.34
N TYR A 78 -11.93 18.25 0.92
CA TYR A 78 -11.45 19.25 1.89
C TYR A 78 -10.01 19.67 1.57
N PHE A 79 -9.08 18.72 1.51
CA PHE A 79 -7.66 19.02 1.31
C PHE A 79 -7.34 19.57 -0.10
N LYS A 80 -8.18 19.29 -1.09
CA LYS A 80 -8.07 19.92 -2.42
C LYS A 80 -8.19 21.44 -2.39
N LYS A 81 -8.82 22.03 -1.34
CA LYS A 81 -9.05 23.47 -1.20
C LYS A 81 -8.04 24.15 -0.28
N VAL A 82 -7.12 23.39 0.28
CA VAL A 82 -6.08 23.90 1.16
C VAL A 82 -4.94 24.47 0.32
N ASP A 83 -4.45 25.66 0.66
CA ASP A 83 -3.42 26.36 -0.12
C ASP A 83 -2.00 25.79 0.10
N GLU A 84 -1.77 25.04 1.18
CA GLU A 84 -0.47 24.41 1.42
C GLU A 84 -0.37 23.02 0.77
N PRO A 85 0.85 22.55 0.45
CA PRO A 85 1.05 21.23 -0.13
C PRO A 85 0.58 20.12 0.82
N VAL A 86 -0.32 19.28 0.33
CA VAL A 86 -0.84 18.10 1.06
C VAL A 86 -0.68 16.87 0.19
N ILE A 87 -0.16 15.80 0.77
CA ILE A 87 -0.07 14.48 0.15
C ILE A 87 -0.73 13.44 1.06
N ILE A 88 -1.52 12.54 0.48
CA ILE A 88 -2.22 11.47 1.18
C ILE A 88 -1.80 10.14 0.57
N LEU A 89 -1.27 9.25 1.39
CA LEU A 89 -1.11 7.84 1.08
C LEU A 89 -2.24 7.07 1.77
N PHE A 90 -3.09 6.45 0.98
CA PHE A 90 -4.13 5.53 1.46
C PHE A 90 -3.79 4.10 1.06
N TYR A 91 -3.94 3.16 1.98
CA TYR A 91 -3.78 1.73 1.68
C TYR A 91 -4.60 0.88 2.65
N GLY A 92 -5.02 -0.31 2.18
CA GLY A 92 -5.60 -1.32 3.04
C GLY A 92 -4.49 -2.04 3.84
N ASP A 93 -4.81 -2.46 5.05
CA ASP A 93 -3.89 -3.22 5.91
C ASP A 93 -3.91 -4.73 5.57
N HIS A 94 -5.09 -5.27 5.29
CA HIS A 94 -5.29 -6.67 4.91
C HIS A 94 -6.66 -6.90 4.26
N GLN A 95 -6.84 -8.05 3.64
CA GLN A 95 -8.13 -8.48 3.11
C GLN A 95 -9.11 -8.80 4.25
N PRO A 96 -10.42 -8.57 4.04
CA PRO A 96 -11.45 -8.93 5.02
C PRO A 96 -11.55 -10.44 5.20
N SER A 97 -11.89 -10.88 6.42
CA SER A 97 -12.21 -12.27 6.71
C SER A 97 -13.73 -12.49 6.63
N PHE A 98 -14.15 -13.50 5.88
CA PHE A 98 -15.54 -13.88 5.69
C PHE A 98 -15.82 -15.30 6.18
N SER A 99 -17.11 -15.64 6.33
CA SER A 99 -17.58 -17.01 6.55
C SER A 99 -17.19 -17.92 5.38
N ASP A 100 -17.23 -19.23 5.63
CA ASP A 100 -16.88 -20.24 4.62
C ASP A 100 -17.73 -20.11 3.36
N ASP A 101 -19.03 -19.88 3.48
CA ASP A 101 -19.94 -19.71 2.33
C ASP A 101 -19.57 -18.48 1.47
N ALA A 102 -19.28 -17.36 2.10
CA ALA A 102 -18.86 -16.15 1.40
C ALA A 102 -17.49 -16.37 0.75
N THR A 103 -16.54 -16.96 1.47
CA THR A 103 -15.20 -17.28 0.97
C THR A 103 -15.26 -18.25 -0.21
N LYS A 104 -16.13 -19.26 -0.15
CA LYS A 104 -16.34 -20.21 -1.27
C LYS A 104 -16.80 -19.48 -2.53
N GLN A 105 -17.82 -18.63 -2.41
CA GLN A 105 -18.31 -17.86 -3.56
C GLN A 105 -17.26 -16.93 -4.15
N LEU A 106 -16.49 -16.22 -3.31
CA LEU A 106 -15.40 -15.38 -3.77
C LEU A 106 -14.33 -16.18 -4.51
N ASN A 107 -14.01 -17.39 -4.05
CA ASN A 107 -13.04 -18.27 -4.70
C ASN A 107 -13.58 -18.84 -6.04
N GLU A 108 -14.87 -19.16 -6.13
CA GLU A 108 -15.51 -19.65 -7.35
C GLU A 108 -15.53 -18.58 -8.46
N HIS A 109 -15.68 -17.32 -8.08
CA HIS A 109 -15.69 -16.16 -8.97
C HIS A 109 -14.34 -15.44 -9.08
N SER A 110 -13.28 -15.99 -8.46
CA SER A 110 -11.96 -15.40 -8.50
C SER A 110 -11.40 -15.32 -9.92
N LEU A 111 -10.79 -14.19 -10.24
CA LEU A 111 -10.03 -13.99 -11.47
C LEU A 111 -8.76 -14.86 -11.50
N TYR A 112 -8.28 -15.29 -10.33
CA TYR A 112 -7.08 -16.10 -10.16
C TYR A 112 -7.43 -17.59 -10.21
N LYS A 113 -6.80 -18.33 -11.11
CA LYS A 113 -7.13 -19.74 -11.37
C LYS A 113 -6.22 -20.69 -10.60
N SER A 114 -4.92 -20.35 -10.45
CA SER A 114 -4.02 -21.20 -9.70
C SER A 114 -4.19 -21.03 -8.19
N ASP A 115 -4.01 -22.10 -7.42
CA ASP A 115 -4.09 -22.03 -5.95
C ASP A 115 -3.04 -21.09 -5.34
N ASN A 116 -1.88 -21.00 -5.96
CA ASN A 116 -0.83 -20.08 -5.54
C ASN A 116 -1.23 -18.63 -5.75
N ASP A 117 -1.86 -18.27 -6.86
CA ASP A 117 -2.32 -16.93 -7.12
C ASP A 117 -3.49 -16.56 -6.20
N LYS A 118 -4.41 -17.49 -5.94
CA LYS A 118 -5.48 -17.31 -4.94
C LYS A 118 -4.92 -17.08 -3.53
N ARG A 119 -3.84 -17.78 -3.15
CA ARG A 119 -3.18 -17.55 -1.85
C ARG A 119 -2.50 -16.17 -1.80
N LEU A 120 -1.85 -15.76 -2.85
CA LEU A 120 -1.19 -14.47 -2.94
C LEU A 120 -2.19 -13.31 -2.98
N SER A 121 -3.33 -13.48 -3.64
CA SER A 121 -4.37 -12.44 -3.69
C SER A 121 -4.87 -12.01 -2.32
N LYS A 122 -4.77 -12.88 -1.30
CA LYS A 122 -5.13 -12.55 0.08
C LYS A 122 -4.24 -11.49 0.72
N PHE A 123 -3.06 -11.24 0.16
CA PHE A 123 -2.12 -10.20 0.61
C PHE A 123 -2.18 -8.93 -0.26
N VAL A 124 -3.05 -8.92 -1.28
CA VAL A 124 -3.19 -7.76 -2.17
C VAL A 124 -4.33 -6.89 -1.67
N VAL A 125 -4.02 -5.62 -1.44
CA VAL A 125 -4.96 -4.58 -1.01
C VAL A 125 -4.80 -3.35 -1.90
N PRO A 126 -5.84 -2.55 -2.07
CA PRO A 126 -5.73 -1.31 -2.84
C PRO A 126 -4.89 -0.28 -2.09
N TYR A 127 -4.16 0.52 -2.84
CA TYR A 127 -3.52 1.74 -2.35
C TYR A 127 -3.60 2.84 -3.40
N PHE A 128 -3.47 4.07 -2.97
CA PHE A 128 -3.23 5.21 -3.86
C PHE A 128 -2.44 6.30 -3.14
N ILE A 129 -1.80 7.15 -3.92
CA ILE A 129 -1.21 8.40 -3.45
C ILE A 129 -1.92 9.54 -4.18
N TRP A 130 -2.37 10.52 -3.42
CA TRP A 130 -3.00 11.73 -3.92
C TRP A 130 -2.31 12.95 -3.32
N ALA A 131 -2.16 13.99 -4.12
CA ALA A 131 -1.69 15.29 -3.64
C ALA A 131 -2.54 16.42 -4.25
N ASN A 132 -2.58 17.57 -3.58
CA ASN A 132 -3.17 18.80 -4.12
C ASN A 132 -2.19 19.63 -4.96
N TYR A 133 -1.04 19.05 -5.29
CA TYR A 133 0.01 19.63 -6.13
C TYR A 133 0.52 18.58 -7.13
N ASP A 134 1.28 19.03 -8.14
CA ASP A 134 1.88 18.14 -9.13
C ASP A 134 3.00 17.32 -8.49
N ILE A 135 2.84 16.00 -8.46
CA ILE A 135 3.86 15.08 -7.94
C ILE A 135 4.92 14.89 -9.04
N PRO A 136 6.22 15.06 -8.75
CA PRO A 136 7.27 14.79 -9.72
C PRO A 136 7.22 13.33 -10.20
N GLU A 137 7.50 13.12 -11.49
CA GLU A 137 7.62 11.78 -12.05
C GLU A 137 8.61 10.94 -11.25
N TYR A 138 8.19 9.70 -10.97
CA TYR A 138 9.05 8.68 -10.40
C TYR A 138 9.43 7.68 -11.49
N ASP A 139 10.73 7.55 -11.78
CA ASP A 139 11.24 6.62 -12.80
C ASP A 139 10.68 5.21 -12.63
N GLY A 140 9.88 4.78 -13.59
CA GLY A 140 9.34 3.43 -13.68
C GLY A 140 8.00 3.17 -12.98
N MET A 141 7.40 4.15 -12.30
CA MET A 141 6.08 4.01 -11.67
C MET A 141 4.98 4.85 -12.33
N HIS A 142 5.34 5.70 -13.28
CA HIS A 142 4.47 6.76 -13.76
C HIS A 142 4.66 6.99 -15.24
N ASP A 143 3.62 7.05 -15.98
CA ASP A 143 3.59 7.51 -17.37
C ASP A 143 3.00 8.93 -17.50
N GLY A 144 3.24 9.77 -16.49
CA GLY A 144 2.88 11.18 -16.51
C GLY A 144 1.41 11.50 -16.25
N GLY A 145 0.62 10.52 -15.80
CA GLY A 145 -0.81 10.71 -15.52
C GLY A 145 -1.11 10.69 -14.01
N LEU A 146 -2.00 11.56 -13.56
CA LEU A 146 -2.55 11.57 -12.20
C LEU A 146 -3.46 10.35 -11.91
N THR A 147 -3.77 9.57 -12.95
CA THR A 147 -4.62 8.39 -12.89
C THR A 147 -4.02 7.32 -13.78
N GLY A 148 -3.32 6.39 -13.19
CA GLY A 148 -2.78 5.22 -13.88
C GLY A 148 -3.02 3.95 -13.06
N GLU A 149 -3.11 2.80 -13.72
CA GLU A 149 -2.98 1.53 -13.05
C GLU A 149 -1.53 1.32 -12.65
N TYR A 150 -1.29 1.23 -11.36
CA TYR A 150 0.03 1.05 -10.82
C TYR A 150 0.33 -0.42 -10.56
N ASN A 151 1.60 -0.73 -10.69
CA ASN A 151 2.16 -2.03 -10.38
C ASN A 151 1.92 -2.39 -8.91
N THR A 152 1.81 -3.67 -8.63
CA THR A 152 1.80 -4.18 -7.26
C THR A 152 3.09 -3.76 -6.55
N VAL A 153 2.93 -3.09 -5.42
CA VAL A 153 4.03 -2.56 -4.59
C VAL A 153 3.91 -3.13 -3.19
N SER A 154 5.02 -3.55 -2.59
CA SER A 154 5.02 -3.97 -1.19
C SER A 154 4.88 -2.79 -0.25
N VAL A 155 4.19 -3.02 0.86
CA VAL A 155 3.94 -2.00 1.90
C VAL A 155 5.22 -1.40 2.48
N ASN A 156 6.32 -2.16 2.53
CA ASN A 156 7.63 -1.70 3.01
C ASN A 156 8.26 -0.58 2.16
N TYR A 157 7.80 -0.38 0.92
CA TYR A 157 8.26 0.72 0.06
C TYR A 157 7.38 1.97 0.13
N LEU A 158 6.13 1.83 0.59
CA LEU A 158 5.14 2.91 0.49
C LEU A 158 5.55 4.18 1.24
N ALA A 159 6.15 4.04 2.43
CA ALA A 159 6.65 5.19 3.17
C ALA A 159 7.75 5.94 2.40
N SER A 160 8.75 5.22 1.88
CA SER A 160 9.85 5.83 1.12
C SER A 160 9.37 6.47 -0.19
N ILE A 161 8.35 5.90 -0.84
CA ILE A 161 7.70 6.47 -2.02
C ILE A 161 6.96 7.77 -1.64
N LEU A 162 6.20 7.76 -0.54
CA LEU A 162 5.51 8.94 -0.03
C LEU A 162 6.49 10.07 0.28
N LEU A 163 7.57 9.77 1.01
CA LEU A 163 8.61 10.74 1.36
C LEU A 163 9.28 11.32 0.10
N LYS A 164 9.57 10.49 -0.88
CA LYS A 164 10.11 10.97 -2.17
C LYS A 164 9.14 11.94 -2.85
N TYR A 165 7.85 11.61 -2.90
CA TYR A 165 6.84 12.45 -3.55
C TYR A 165 6.53 13.74 -2.77
N SER A 166 6.74 13.73 -1.46
CA SER A 166 6.62 14.94 -0.64
C SER A 166 7.81 15.89 -0.76
N GLY A 167 8.89 15.48 -1.45
CA GLY A 167 10.09 16.30 -1.65
C GLY A 167 10.97 16.45 -0.40
N VAL A 168 10.72 15.69 0.67
CA VAL A 168 11.57 15.70 1.85
C VAL A 168 12.87 14.94 1.61
N GLU A 169 13.90 15.29 2.37
CA GLU A 169 15.20 14.62 2.31
C GLU A 169 15.05 13.15 2.76
N LEU A 170 15.57 12.24 1.94
CA LEU A 170 15.49 10.80 2.17
C LEU A 170 16.69 10.31 2.99
N SER A 171 16.42 9.44 3.96
CA SER A 171 17.45 8.70 4.67
C SER A 171 18.18 7.72 3.73
N ASP A 172 19.33 7.21 4.16
CA ASP A 172 20.04 6.17 3.41
C ASP A 172 19.20 4.90 3.26
N TYR A 173 18.39 4.59 4.27
CA TYR A 173 17.48 3.45 4.21
C TYR A 173 16.36 3.66 3.19
N ASP A 174 15.75 4.84 3.12
CA ASP A 174 14.75 5.16 2.11
C ASP A 174 15.32 5.06 0.70
N LYS A 175 16.50 5.64 0.47
CA LYS A 175 17.23 5.53 -0.80
C LYS A 175 17.50 4.07 -1.16
N TYR A 176 17.87 3.27 -0.17
CA TYR A 176 18.11 1.83 -0.35
C TYR A 176 16.81 1.10 -0.72
N LEU A 177 15.69 1.36 -0.03
CA LEU A 177 14.39 0.76 -0.33
C LEU A 177 13.90 1.14 -1.73
N LEU A 178 14.04 2.39 -2.13
CA LEU A 178 13.68 2.83 -3.48
C LEU A 178 14.54 2.16 -4.56
N ASN A 179 15.83 1.92 -4.28
CA ASN A 179 16.68 1.14 -5.18
C ASN A 179 16.27 -0.33 -5.24
N LEU A 180 16.00 -0.97 -4.10
CA LEU A 180 15.51 -2.35 -4.05
C LEU A 180 14.19 -2.51 -4.81
N HIS A 181 13.27 -1.56 -4.66
CA HIS A 181 11.99 -1.53 -5.35
C HIS A 181 12.11 -1.63 -6.88
N GLN A 182 13.15 -1.04 -7.49
CA GLN A 182 13.38 -1.14 -8.94
C GLN A 182 13.68 -2.58 -9.40
N TYR A 183 14.19 -3.43 -8.50
CA TYR A 183 14.55 -4.82 -8.81
C TYR A 183 13.53 -5.82 -8.30
N ILE A 184 12.91 -5.53 -7.16
CA ILE A 184 11.92 -6.37 -6.49
C ILE A 184 10.75 -5.48 -6.06
N PRO A 185 9.83 -5.18 -6.95
CA PRO A 185 8.72 -4.24 -6.67
C PRO A 185 7.74 -4.76 -5.63
N ALA A 186 7.59 -6.08 -5.51
CA ALA A 186 6.66 -6.66 -4.55
C ALA A 186 7.24 -7.91 -3.89
N MET A 187 7.07 -7.99 -2.57
CA MET A 187 7.48 -9.12 -1.75
C MET A 187 6.48 -9.38 -0.62
N SER A 188 6.40 -10.63 -0.21
CA SER A 188 5.61 -11.09 0.92
C SER A 188 6.31 -12.25 1.62
N ALA A 189 5.74 -12.75 2.71
CA ALA A 189 6.24 -13.96 3.38
C ALA A 189 6.22 -15.20 2.47
N LEU A 190 5.42 -15.21 1.40
CA LEU A 190 5.29 -16.35 0.47
C LEU A 190 6.24 -16.26 -0.73
N GLY A 191 6.85 -15.11 -0.98
CA GLY A 191 7.73 -14.90 -2.12
C GLY A 191 7.76 -13.47 -2.60
N TYR A 192 8.42 -13.25 -3.73
CA TYR A 192 8.57 -11.92 -4.31
C TYR A 192 8.46 -11.96 -5.84
N TRP A 193 8.18 -10.81 -6.44
CA TRP A 193 8.26 -10.58 -7.88
C TRP A 193 9.54 -9.83 -8.18
N ASP A 194 10.29 -10.36 -9.15
CA ASP A 194 11.38 -9.58 -9.73
C ASP A 194 10.83 -8.49 -10.67
N GLY A 195 11.69 -7.56 -11.04
CA GLY A 195 11.31 -6.48 -11.96
C GLY A 195 10.90 -6.95 -13.37
N ASN A 196 11.06 -8.24 -13.71
CA ASN A 196 10.58 -8.85 -14.95
C ASN A 196 9.17 -9.44 -14.80
N GLY A 197 8.53 -9.29 -13.64
CA GLY A 197 7.23 -9.87 -13.32
C GLY A 197 7.28 -11.38 -13.07
N LYS A 198 8.48 -11.95 -12.86
CA LYS A 198 8.68 -13.35 -12.51
C LYS A 198 8.54 -13.52 -11.01
N ARG A 199 7.69 -14.45 -10.59
CA ARG A 199 7.48 -14.77 -9.18
C ARG A 199 8.52 -15.77 -8.69
N LEU A 200 9.15 -15.46 -7.55
CA LEU A 200 10.09 -16.32 -6.88
C LEU A 200 9.57 -16.60 -5.46
N PHE A 201 9.50 -17.86 -5.06
CA PHE A 201 9.05 -18.26 -3.74
C PHE A 201 10.21 -18.26 -2.74
N SER A 202 9.97 -17.81 -1.51
CA SER A 202 11.01 -17.61 -0.50
C SER A 202 11.64 -18.89 0.05
N THR A 203 10.94 -20.03 -0.05
CA THR A 203 11.47 -21.33 0.43
C THR A 203 10.79 -22.51 -0.26
N HIS A 204 11.59 -23.49 -0.71
CA HIS A 204 11.20 -24.86 -1.13
C HIS A 204 10.39 -25.04 -2.42
N ILE A 205 10.15 -24.02 -3.24
CA ILE A 205 9.61 -24.24 -4.58
C ILE A 205 10.69 -23.96 -5.62
N THR A 206 11.24 -25.03 -6.15
CA THR A 206 12.43 -25.04 -7.03
C THR A 206 12.16 -24.59 -8.48
N LYS A 207 10.95 -24.21 -8.85
CA LYS A 207 10.64 -23.75 -10.21
C LYS A 207 9.87 -22.45 -10.20
N PRO A 208 10.35 -21.42 -10.92
CA PRO A 208 9.60 -20.19 -11.14
C PRO A 208 8.34 -20.51 -11.95
N GLN A 209 7.19 -20.00 -11.52
CA GLN A 209 5.95 -20.09 -12.29
C GLN A 209 5.57 -18.69 -12.77
N ALA A 210 5.15 -18.57 -14.03
CA ALA A 210 4.55 -17.34 -14.51
C ALA A 210 3.29 -17.05 -13.69
N SER A 211 3.14 -15.82 -13.18
CA SER A 211 1.98 -15.38 -12.42
C SER A 211 1.09 -14.50 -13.27
N GLU A 212 -0.22 -14.66 -13.15
CA GLU A 212 -1.20 -13.76 -13.76
C GLU A 212 -1.08 -12.34 -13.18
N PHE A 213 -0.62 -12.20 -11.94
CA PHE A 213 -0.30 -10.90 -11.33
C PHE A 213 0.86 -10.17 -12.00
N GLY A 214 1.86 -10.90 -12.52
CA GLY A 214 2.99 -10.31 -13.23
C GLY A 214 2.63 -9.80 -14.63
N ALA A 215 1.48 -10.17 -15.17
CA ALA A 215 1.04 -9.70 -16.48
C ALA A 215 0.58 -8.23 -16.46
N ALA A 216 0.08 -7.75 -15.32
CA ALA A 216 -0.33 -6.35 -15.14
C ALA A 216 0.86 -5.37 -15.01
N THR A 217 2.07 -5.90 -14.74
CA THR A 217 3.27 -5.09 -14.52
C THR A 217 4.13 -4.87 -15.78
N ARG A 218 3.58 -5.07 -16.97
CA ARG A 218 4.32 -4.96 -18.24
C ARG A 218 4.58 -3.52 -18.66
N HIS A 219 5.27 -2.74 -17.84
CA HIS A 219 6.11 -1.69 -18.41
C HIS A 219 7.39 -2.33 -18.96
N LYS A 220 7.91 -1.80 -20.07
CA LYS A 220 9.17 -2.22 -20.70
C LYS A 220 10.33 -1.99 -19.71
N GLN A 221 10.44 -2.83 -18.70
CA GLN A 221 11.57 -2.80 -17.79
C GLN A 221 12.79 -3.37 -18.49
N LYS A 222 13.93 -2.69 -18.35
CA LYS A 222 15.24 -3.25 -18.71
C LYS A 222 15.38 -4.59 -18.03
N LYS A 223 15.97 -5.58 -18.73
CA LYS A 223 16.28 -6.90 -18.18
C LYS A 223 16.94 -6.73 -16.81
N VAL A 224 16.26 -7.17 -15.76
CA VAL A 224 16.72 -6.98 -14.38
C VAL A 224 17.92 -7.89 -14.13
N ASP A 225 18.98 -7.32 -13.56
CA ASP A 225 20.15 -8.07 -13.10
C ASP A 225 19.76 -8.88 -11.85
N GLU A 226 19.55 -10.19 -12.03
CA GLU A 226 19.15 -11.12 -10.96
C GLU A 226 20.16 -11.15 -9.81
N LYS A 227 21.46 -11.04 -10.11
CA LYS A 227 22.51 -11.03 -9.07
C LYS A 227 22.42 -9.77 -8.21
N LYS A 228 22.14 -8.63 -8.82
CA LYS A 228 21.98 -7.36 -8.12
C LYS A 228 20.68 -7.38 -7.29
N ALA A 229 19.58 -7.91 -7.83
CA ALA A 229 18.32 -8.09 -7.11
C ALA A 229 18.53 -8.93 -5.84
N GLU A 230 19.20 -10.09 -5.96
CA GLU A 230 19.47 -10.98 -4.84
C GLU A 230 20.39 -10.33 -3.78
N LYS A 231 21.43 -9.61 -4.22
CA LYS A 231 22.29 -8.86 -3.31
C LYS A 231 21.53 -7.80 -2.52
N LEU A 232 20.67 -7.05 -3.18
CA LEU A 232 19.84 -6.03 -2.53
C LEU A 232 18.83 -6.68 -1.57
N LYS A 233 18.17 -7.76 -1.97
CA LYS A 233 17.26 -8.49 -1.09
C LYS A 233 17.95 -8.96 0.19
N ARG A 234 19.12 -9.57 0.06
CA ARG A 234 19.90 -10.02 1.22
C ARG A 234 20.32 -8.87 2.14
N GLY A 235 20.66 -7.71 1.58
CA GLY A 235 20.95 -6.52 2.38
C GLY A 235 19.72 -6.06 3.16
N TYR A 236 18.54 -6.07 2.55
CA TYR A 236 17.28 -5.78 3.23
C TYR A 236 17.01 -6.74 4.39
N GLU A 237 17.16 -8.03 4.16
CA GLU A 237 17.01 -9.07 5.20
C GLU A 237 17.99 -8.89 6.35
N ASN A 238 19.24 -8.49 6.06
CA ASN A 238 20.26 -8.21 7.07
C ASN A 238 19.88 -6.99 7.94
N VAL A 239 19.35 -5.93 7.34
CA VAL A 239 18.87 -4.77 8.10
C VAL A 239 17.70 -5.16 9.01
N GLN A 240 16.75 -5.94 8.52
CA GLN A 240 15.65 -6.45 9.34
C GLN A 240 16.16 -7.32 10.49
N TYR A 241 17.09 -8.22 10.21
CA TYR A 241 17.71 -9.07 11.23
C TYR A 241 18.37 -8.21 12.32
N ASN A 242 19.18 -7.23 11.92
CA ASN A 242 19.83 -6.32 12.86
C ASN A 242 18.82 -5.58 13.75
N LEU A 243 17.74 -5.05 13.17
CA LEU A 243 16.72 -4.32 13.94
C LEU A 243 15.99 -5.19 14.96
N ILE A 244 15.77 -6.47 14.64
CA ILE A 244 14.97 -7.37 15.49
C ILE A 244 15.87 -8.03 16.55
N PHE A 245 17.02 -8.55 16.14
CA PHE A 245 17.82 -9.47 16.95
C PHE A 245 19.08 -8.85 17.53
N ASP A 246 19.64 -7.79 16.92
CA ASP A 246 20.86 -7.16 17.40
C ASP A 246 20.54 -6.16 18.52
N ALA A 247 20.96 -6.47 19.74
CA ALA A 247 20.62 -5.66 20.91
C ALA A 247 21.56 -4.45 21.10
N LYS A 248 22.81 -4.53 20.60
CA LYS A 248 23.86 -3.56 20.92
C LYS A 248 24.24 -2.64 19.75
N ASP A 249 24.31 -3.19 18.54
CA ASP A 249 24.85 -2.50 17.37
C ASP A 249 23.75 -2.23 16.31
N LYS A 250 22.65 -1.61 16.72
CA LYS A 250 21.56 -1.28 15.81
C LYS A 250 21.94 -0.14 14.87
N LEU A 251 21.58 -0.31 13.60
CA LEU A 251 21.91 0.63 12.52
C LEU A 251 20.93 1.84 12.48
N TRP A 252 20.75 2.54 13.62
CA TRP A 252 19.79 3.63 13.69
C TRP A 252 20.09 4.79 12.74
N ASP A 253 21.35 5.09 12.51
CA ASP A 253 21.78 6.25 11.72
C ASP A 253 21.33 6.17 10.25
N ILE A 254 21.13 4.97 9.71
CA ILE A 254 20.65 4.80 8.32
C ILE A 254 19.21 5.26 8.13
N PHE A 255 18.43 5.43 9.20
CA PHE A 255 17.04 5.86 9.15
C PHE A 255 16.86 7.38 9.26
N LEU A 256 17.94 8.11 9.46
CA LEU A 256 17.96 9.55 9.53
C LEU A 256 18.58 10.14 8.25
N PRO A 257 18.05 11.28 7.75
CA PRO A 257 18.73 12.03 6.71
C PRO A 257 20.14 12.41 7.17
N ARG A 258 21.13 12.32 6.27
CA ARG A 258 22.49 12.80 6.61
C ARG A 258 22.44 14.30 6.75
N LYS A 259 22.87 14.80 7.90
CA LYS A 259 23.18 16.23 8.00
C LYS A 259 24.32 16.51 7.03
N GLU A 260 24.09 17.36 6.02
CA GLU A 260 25.20 17.90 5.24
C GLU A 260 26.14 18.59 6.22
N ASP A 261 27.38 18.10 6.31
CA ASP A 261 28.42 18.82 7.01
C ASP A 261 28.57 20.17 6.27
N ASN A 262 28.05 21.23 6.87
CA ASN A 262 28.27 22.59 6.40
C ASN A 262 29.79 22.83 6.38
N LYS A 263 30.40 22.60 5.20
CA LYS A 263 31.77 23.01 4.90
C LYS A 263 31.80 24.47 4.46
#